data_46f29ab05440777bef066cbd8a16e759
#
_entry.id   46f29ab05440777bef066cbd8a16e759
#
_cell.length_a   1.000
_cell.length_b   1.000
_cell.length_c   1.000
_cell.angle_alpha   90.00
_cell.angle_beta   90.00
_cell.angle_gamma   90.00
#
_symmetry.space_group_name_H-M   'P 1'
#
loop_
_entity.id
_entity.type
_entity.pdbx_description
1 polymer ?
#
loop_
_entity_poly.entity_id
_entity_poly.type
_entity_poly.pdbx_seq_one_letter_code
_entity_poly.pdbx_strand_id
1 'polypeptide(L)'
;VEDVFDDGASMFGVKSTAQLRKAWINRTLEENPVPTLWLANSLRGLDPAFIRRFDMVFELPVPPKKQRELILQENCGDLIDAASISRIAETEFLAPAVVAKASSVIRSIRGELGQSGAAAAFERLICNTLEAQGHKTLLQHDPNRLPEVYDPIFIHADADLASVSAGLLSARSGRLCLYGPPGTGKTAYGRWLAQQLDCPLHVKRASDLMSMWVGENEKNIANAFRQAEMEGALLLIDEVDGFLQDRRGAKANWEASLV
;
A
#
# COMPACT_ATOMS: atom_id res chain seq x y z
N VAL A 1 15.41 -21.79 -2.41
CA VAL A 1 14.49 -22.74 -1.77
C VAL A 1 13.17 -22.00 -1.55
N GLU A 2 12.59 -21.49 -2.64
CA GLU A 2 11.26 -20.91 -2.63
C GLU A 2 10.25 -22.05 -2.48
N ASP A 3 9.19 -21.83 -1.72
CA ASP A 3 8.03 -22.71 -1.55
C ASP A 3 8.21 -24.02 -0.73
N VAL A 4 9.28 -24.20 0.01
CA VAL A 4 9.42 -25.39 0.88
C VAL A 4 8.45 -25.40 2.07
N PHE A 5 7.98 -24.22 2.47
CA PHE A 5 7.14 -24.03 3.65
C PHE A 5 5.70 -23.62 3.31
N ASP A 6 5.33 -23.54 2.04
CA ASP A 6 3.99 -23.12 1.64
C ASP A 6 2.96 -24.18 2.07
N ASP A 7 2.21 -23.85 3.12
CA ASP A 7 1.02 -24.58 3.57
C ASP A 7 -0.20 -24.19 2.73
N GLY A 8 -0.02 -23.98 1.42
CA GLY A 8 -1.14 -23.75 0.53
C GLY A 8 -2.26 -24.71 0.94
N ALA A 9 -3.35 -24.16 1.51
CA ALA A 9 -4.49 -24.92 1.94
C ALA A 9 -5.04 -25.69 0.71
N SER A 10 -4.44 -26.84 0.46
CA SER A 10 -4.86 -27.74 -0.59
C SER A 10 -6.24 -28.22 -0.22
N MET A 11 -7.23 -27.79 -0.94
CA MET A 11 -8.63 -28.27 -0.88
C MET A 11 -8.73 -29.81 -1.07
N PHE A 12 -7.61 -30.48 -1.36
CA PHE A 12 -7.50 -31.89 -1.65
C PHE A 12 -6.69 -32.70 -0.63
N GLY A 13 -6.37 -32.14 0.56
CA GLY A 13 -5.75 -32.91 1.65
C GLY A 13 -4.31 -33.40 1.38
N VAL A 14 -3.62 -32.89 0.39
CA VAL A 14 -2.22 -33.22 0.13
C VAL A 14 -1.35 -32.47 1.15
N LYS A 15 -0.62 -33.22 1.97
CA LYS A 15 0.31 -32.65 2.96
C LYS A 15 1.47 -31.95 2.25
N SER A 16 1.83 -30.76 2.71
CA SER A 16 2.99 -30.02 2.19
C SER A 16 4.30 -30.82 2.42
N THR A 17 5.32 -30.54 1.62
CA THR A 17 6.65 -31.13 1.79
C THR A 17 7.20 -30.85 3.20
N ALA A 18 6.89 -29.69 3.76
CA ALA A 18 7.25 -29.32 5.12
C ALA A 18 6.61 -30.24 6.17
N GLN A 19 5.31 -30.56 6.01
CA GLN A 19 4.60 -31.47 6.90
C GLN A 19 5.14 -32.91 6.82
N LEU A 20 5.49 -33.38 5.61
CA LEU A 20 6.05 -34.72 5.40
C LEU A 20 7.48 -34.85 5.93
N ARG A 21 8.26 -33.78 5.95
CA ARG A 21 9.70 -33.78 6.32
C ARG A 21 10.00 -32.89 7.54
N LYS A 22 9.01 -32.62 8.37
CA LYS A 22 9.13 -31.68 9.51
C LYS A 22 10.36 -31.98 10.41
N ALA A 23 10.63 -33.24 10.71
CA ALA A 23 11.75 -33.62 11.55
C ALA A 23 13.11 -33.30 10.89
N TRP A 24 13.22 -33.53 9.58
CA TRP A 24 14.43 -33.22 8.83
C TRP A 24 14.67 -31.71 8.72
N ILE A 25 13.63 -30.94 8.43
CA ILE A 25 13.71 -29.46 8.32
C ILE A 25 14.12 -28.87 9.67
N ASN A 26 13.50 -29.31 10.77
CA ASN A 26 13.85 -28.86 12.11
C ASN A 26 15.34 -29.09 12.40
N ARG A 27 15.83 -30.30 12.11
CA ARG A 27 17.22 -30.64 12.30
C ARG A 27 18.16 -29.79 11.45
N THR A 28 17.78 -29.54 10.19
CA THR A 28 18.56 -28.67 9.28
C THR A 28 18.62 -27.24 9.78
N LEU A 29 17.54 -26.70 10.35
CA LEU A 29 17.51 -25.34 10.91
C LEU A 29 18.34 -25.24 12.21
N GLU A 30 18.36 -26.28 13.04
CA GLU A 30 19.02 -26.26 14.35
C GLU A 30 20.52 -26.63 14.28
N GLU A 31 20.90 -27.57 13.43
CA GLU A 31 22.25 -28.18 13.42
C GLU A 31 23.10 -27.72 12.23
N ASN A 32 22.57 -26.90 11.32
CA ASN A 32 23.30 -26.51 10.13
C ASN A 32 24.45 -25.51 10.46
N PRO A 33 25.71 -25.85 10.22
CA PRO A 33 26.81 -24.95 10.50
C PRO A 33 27.06 -23.89 9.42
N VAL A 34 26.33 -23.95 8.31
CA VAL A 34 26.50 -23.04 7.18
C VAL A 34 25.57 -21.85 7.31
N PRO A 35 26.05 -20.59 7.19
CA PRO A 35 25.17 -19.44 7.11
C PRO A 35 24.14 -19.61 5.99
N THR A 36 22.87 -19.53 6.31
CA THR A 36 21.78 -19.75 5.37
C THR A 36 20.79 -18.59 5.39
N LEU A 37 20.28 -18.24 4.22
CA LEU A 37 19.19 -17.31 4.03
C LEU A 37 17.98 -18.07 3.51
N TRP A 38 16.87 -17.94 4.22
CA TRP A 38 15.60 -18.52 3.83
C TRP A 38 14.67 -17.39 3.40
N LEU A 39 14.17 -17.45 2.18
CA LEU A 39 13.32 -16.43 1.58
C LEU A 39 11.90 -16.96 1.48
N ALA A 40 10.94 -16.18 1.92
CA ALA A 40 9.53 -16.49 1.80
C ALA A 40 8.76 -15.21 1.41
N ASN A 41 7.73 -15.36 0.59
CA ASN A 41 6.87 -14.24 0.20
C ASN A 41 5.91 -13.82 1.33
N SER A 42 5.64 -14.73 2.26
CA SER A 42 4.77 -14.48 3.41
C SER A 42 5.10 -15.44 4.55
N LEU A 43 4.93 -14.97 5.78
CA LEU A 43 4.95 -15.86 6.96
C LEU A 43 3.58 -16.51 7.22
N ARG A 44 2.53 -16.13 6.47
CA ARG A 44 1.21 -16.77 6.57
C ARG A 44 1.34 -18.23 6.12
N GLY A 45 0.87 -19.15 6.95
CA GLY A 45 0.97 -20.60 6.67
C GLY A 45 2.29 -21.24 7.08
N LEU A 46 3.33 -20.49 7.46
CA LEU A 46 4.52 -21.10 8.05
C LEU A 46 4.21 -21.61 9.46
N ASP A 47 4.63 -22.86 9.73
CA ASP A 47 4.51 -23.42 11.08
C ASP A 47 5.35 -22.59 12.07
N PRO A 48 4.75 -22.06 13.15
CA PRO A 48 5.46 -21.30 14.18
C PRO A 48 6.65 -22.05 14.78
N ALA A 49 6.68 -23.37 14.67
CA ALA A 49 7.79 -24.18 15.13
C ALA A 49 9.05 -23.98 14.27
N PHE A 50 8.91 -23.69 12.97
CA PHE A 50 10.05 -23.33 12.10
C PHE A 50 10.49 -21.89 12.35
N ILE A 51 9.55 -20.95 12.47
CA ILE A 51 9.84 -19.52 12.68
C ILE A 51 10.72 -19.31 13.92
N ARG A 52 10.44 -20.03 15.01
CA ARG A 52 11.20 -19.94 16.27
C ARG A 52 12.65 -20.44 16.20
N ARG A 53 13.04 -21.11 15.12
CA ARG A 53 14.39 -21.69 14.92
C ARG A 53 15.30 -20.80 14.08
N PHE A 54 14.77 -19.73 13.53
CA PHE A 54 15.61 -18.71 12.88
C PHE A 54 16.21 -17.78 13.93
N ASP A 55 17.47 -17.46 13.79
CA ASP A 55 18.14 -16.46 14.63
C ASP A 55 17.56 -15.07 14.42
N MET A 56 17.14 -14.77 13.17
CA MET A 56 16.54 -13.49 12.79
C MET A 56 15.44 -13.71 11.77
N VAL A 57 14.32 -13.04 11.99
CA VAL A 57 13.20 -12.97 11.04
C VAL A 57 12.83 -11.50 10.87
N PHE A 58 12.90 -11.01 9.64
CA PHE A 58 12.55 -9.62 9.32
C PHE A 58 11.84 -9.52 7.98
N GLU A 59 10.98 -8.55 7.87
CA GLU A 59 10.24 -8.25 6.65
C GLU A 59 10.99 -7.23 5.80
N LEU A 60 10.96 -7.42 4.49
CA LEU A 60 11.40 -6.45 3.49
C LEU A 60 10.16 -5.89 2.78
N PRO A 61 9.53 -4.85 3.32
CA PRO A 61 8.33 -4.28 2.72
C PRO A 61 8.66 -3.55 1.41
N VAL A 62 7.62 -3.24 0.63
CA VAL A 62 7.75 -2.30 -0.49
C VAL A 62 8.24 -0.96 0.08
N PRO A 63 9.26 -0.33 -0.54
CA PRO A 63 9.85 0.90 -0.01
C PRO A 63 8.82 2.03 0.10
N PRO A 64 8.95 2.94 1.09
CA PRO A 64 8.14 4.15 1.19
C PRO A 64 8.36 5.10 0.01
N LYS A 65 7.43 6.04 -0.23
CA LYS A 65 7.40 6.92 -1.42
C LYS A 65 8.75 7.57 -1.71
N LYS A 66 9.41 8.17 -0.71
CA LYS A 66 10.71 8.84 -0.88
C LYS A 66 11.81 7.89 -1.39
N GLN A 67 11.82 6.65 -0.91
CA GLN A 67 12.76 5.65 -1.40
C GLN A 67 12.39 5.17 -2.80
N ARG A 68 11.09 5.04 -3.12
CA ARG A 68 10.63 4.73 -4.48
C ARG A 68 11.03 5.82 -5.47
N GLU A 69 10.94 7.10 -5.09
CA GLU A 69 11.42 8.22 -5.91
C GLU A 69 12.93 8.12 -6.20
N LEU A 70 13.75 7.82 -5.18
CA LEU A 70 15.19 7.60 -5.38
C LEU A 70 15.47 6.41 -6.30
N ILE A 71 14.78 5.29 -6.11
CA ILE A 71 14.91 4.10 -6.95
C ILE A 71 14.53 4.40 -8.40
N LEU A 72 13.44 5.15 -8.62
CA LEU A 72 13.03 5.61 -9.95
C LEU A 72 14.07 6.55 -10.56
N GLN A 73 14.57 7.52 -9.77
CA GLN A 73 15.59 8.46 -10.24
C GLN A 73 16.86 7.73 -10.68
N GLU A 74 17.34 6.77 -9.91
CA GLU A 74 18.55 6.00 -10.24
C GLU A 74 18.35 5.08 -11.44
N ASN A 75 17.19 4.42 -11.53
CA ASN A 75 16.94 3.43 -12.57
C ASN A 75 16.43 4.01 -13.88
N CYS A 76 15.75 5.14 -13.88
CA CYS A 76 15.07 5.68 -15.06
C CYS A 76 15.04 7.22 -15.14
N GLY A 77 15.87 7.93 -14.36
CA GLY A 77 15.97 9.38 -14.45
C GLY A 77 16.45 9.91 -15.81
N ASP A 78 17.03 9.04 -16.65
CA ASP A 78 17.39 9.30 -18.05
C ASP A 78 16.23 9.03 -19.04
N LEU A 79 15.15 8.39 -18.59
CA LEU A 79 14.02 7.97 -19.42
C LEU A 79 12.77 8.82 -19.20
N ILE A 80 12.53 9.29 -17.97
CA ILE A 80 11.34 10.00 -17.56
C ILE A 80 11.69 11.26 -16.77
N ASP A 81 10.80 12.25 -16.77
CA ASP A 81 10.98 13.51 -16.04
C ASP A 81 10.64 13.39 -14.54
N ALA A 82 11.04 14.39 -13.76
CA ALA A 82 10.83 14.42 -12.31
C ALA A 82 9.34 14.38 -11.91
N ALA A 83 8.45 14.97 -12.70
CA ALA A 83 7.02 14.96 -12.46
C ALA A 83 6.45 13.54 -12.61
N SER A 84 6.87 12.81 -13.64
CA SER A 84 6.52 11.40 -13.84
C SER A 84 7.09 10.51 -12.75
N ILE A 85 8.33 10.76 -12.30
CA ILE A 85 8.94 10.03 -11.17
C ILE A 85 8.06 10.17 -9.92
N SER A 86 7.71 11.40 -9.53
CA SER A 86 6.91 11.63 -8.32
C SER A 86 5.53 10.97 -8.42
N ARG A 87 4.88 11.06 -9.60
CA ARG A 87 3.58 10.45 -9.85
C ARG A 87 3.64 8.91 -9.78
N ILE A 88 4.62 8.29 -10.41
CA ILE A 88 4.79 6.83 -10.39
C ILE A 88 5.11 6.34 -8.96
N ALA A 89 5.90 7.11 -8.21
CA ALA A 89 6.25 6.80 -6.83
C ALA A 89 5.06 6.82 -5.86
N GLU A 90 3.92 7.41 -6.23
CA GLU A 90 2.68 7.34 -5.44
C GLU A 90 2.10 5.93 -5.38
N THR A 91 2.45 5.07 -6.34
CA THR A 91 1.95 3.70 -6.39
C THR A 91 2.50 2.87 -5.23
N GLU A 92 1.65 2.50 -4.28
CA GLU A 92 2.03 1.83 -3.02
C GLU A 92 2.69 0.45 -3.23
N PHE A 93 2.35 -0.26 -4.30
CA PHE A 93 2.83 -1.62 -4.57
C PHE A 93 4.01 -1.68 -5.55
N LEU A 94 4.67 -0.53 -5.79
CA LEU A 94 5.79 -0.46 -6.72
C LEU A 94 7.07 -1.03 -6.11
N ALA A 95 7.30 -2.33 -6.36
CA ALA A 95 8.52 -2.99 -5.94
C ALA A 95 9.73 -2.58 -6.82
N PRO A 96 10.96 -2.50 -6.24
CA PRO A 96 12.18 -2.16 -6.99
C PRO A 96 12.43 -3.02 -8.22
N ALA A 97 12.11 -4.32 -8.15
CA ALA A 97 12.27 -5.25 -9.25
C ALA A 97 11.39 -4.91 -10.46
N VAL A 98 10.18 -4.36 -10.23
CA VAL A 98 9.28 -3.92 -11.31
C VAL A 98 9.90 -2.73 -12.05
N VAL A 99 10.44 -1.75 -11.29
CA VAL A 99 11.14 -0.58 -11.85
C VAL A 99 12.35 -1.01 -12.67
N ALA A 100 13.22 -1.85 -12.11
CA ALA A 100 14.44 -2.32 -12.78
C ALA A 100 14.12 -3.08 -14.07
N LYS A 101 13.11 -3.96 -14.05
CA LYS A 101 12.68 -4.70 -15.25
C LYS A 101 12.08 -3.78 -16.30
N ALA A 102 11.20 -2.86 -15.91
CA ALA A 102 10.60 -1.91 -16.83
C ALA A 102 11.65 -1.00 -17.49
N SER A 103 12.60 -0.45 -16.71
CA SER A 103 13.67 0.41 -17.24
C SER A 103 14.58 -0.35 -18.21
N SER A 104 14.91 -1.62 -17.93
CA SER A 104 15.69 -2.47 -18.83
C SER A 104 15.01 -2.68 -20.17
N VAL A 105 13.70 -2.99 -20.15
CA VAL A 105 12.90 -3.17 -21.38
C VAL A 105 12.84 -1.89 -22.19
N ILE A 106 12.53 -0.75 -21.55
CA ILE A 106 12.43 0.53 -22.27
C ILE A 106 13.77 0.95 -22.86
N ARG A 107 14.88 0.73 -22.14
CA ARG A 107 16.21 1.01 -22.70
C ARG A 107 16.51 0.19 -23.97
N SER A 108 16.09 -1.06 -24.02
CA SER A 108 16.30 -1.94 -25.19
C SER A 108 15.54 -1.47 -26.45
N ILE A 109 14.41 -0.77 -26.27
CA ILE A 109 13.57 -0.29 -27.39
C ILE A 109 13.59 1.25 -27.55
N ARG A 110 14.42 1.94 -26.79
CA ARG A 110 14.50 3.43 -26.79
C ARG A 110 14.73 4.04 -28.16
N GLY A 111 15.51 3.35 -28.99
CA GLY A 111 15.83 3.81 -30.35
C GLY A 111 14.60 3.91 -31.26
N GLU A 112 13.56 3.13 -31.00
CA GLU A 112 12.32 3.10 -31.78
C GLU A 112 11.24 4.05 -31.26
N LEU A 113 11.27 4.40 -29.96
CA LEU A 113 10.19 5.12 -29.27
C LEU A 113 10.36 6.66 -29.26
N GLY A 114 11.56 7.18 -29.43
CA GLY A 114 11.86 8.58 -29.15
C GLY A 114 11.71 8.95 -27.66
N GLN A 115 12.09 10.18 -27.27
CA GLN A 115 12.11 10.56 -25.84
C GLN A 115 10.72 10.64 -25.20
N SER A 116 9.72 11.21 -25.86
CA SER A 116 8.36 11.33 -25.34
C SER A 116 7.62 9.99 -25.31
N GLY A 117 7.94 9.09 -26.24
CA GLY A 117 7.35 7.73 -26.27
C GLY A 117 7.88 6.81 -25.17
N ALA A 118 9.14 7.02 -24.74
CA ALA A 118 9.76 6.20 -23.71
C ALA A 118 9.08 6.36 -22.35
N ALA A 119 8.73 7.58 -21.94
CA ALA A 119 8.04 7.83 -20.68
C ALA A 119 6.66 7.18 -20.65
N ALA A 120 5.86 7.36 -21.68
CA ALA A 120 4.53 6.76 -21.78
C ALA A 120 4.58 5.23 -21.82
N ALA A 121 5.55 4.65 -22.53
CA ALA A 121 5.75 3.21 -22.58
C ALA A 121 6.21 2.65 -21.24
N PHE A 122 7.06 3.36 -20.49
CA PHE A 122 7.50 2.99 -19.16
C PHE A 122 6.32 2.94 -18.18
N GLU A 123 5.51 4.00 -18.14
CA GLU A 123 4.32 4.05 -17.29
C GLU A 123 3.34 2.90 -17.62
N ARG A 124 3.08 2.68 -18.91
CA ARG A 124 2.19 1.59 -19.34
C ARG A 124 2.72 0.22 -18.92
N LEU A 125 4.03 -0.01 -19.01
CA LEU A 125 4.63 -1.28 -18.63
C LEU A 125 4.51 -1.54 -17.13
N ILE A 126 4.71 -0.52 -16.31
CA ILE A 126 4.49 -0.58 -14.85
C ILE A 126 3.01 -0.89 -14.55
N CYS A 127 2.07 -0.14 -15.15
CA CYS A 127 0.64 -0.36 -14.96
C CYS A 127 0.24 -1.80 -15.28
N ASN A 128 0.60 -2.28 -16.46
CA ASN A 128 0.26 -3.63 -16.90
C ASN A 128 0.84 -4.70 -15.98
N THR A 129 2.06 -4.48 -15.47
CA THR A 129 2.72 -5.42 -14.54
C THR A 129 1.99 -5.46 -13.21
N LEU A 130 1.62 -4.33 -12.65
CA LEU A 130 0.90 -4.24 -11.37
C LEU A 130 -0.53 -4.77 -11.49
N GLU A 131 -1.22 -4.49 -12.60
CA GLU A 131 -2.54 -5.05 -12.88
C GLU A 131 -2.51 -6.58 -13.00
N ALA A 132 -1.50 -7.11 -13.66
CA ALA A 132 -1.29 -8.56 -13.75
C ALA A 132 -1.02 -9.22 -12.38
N GLN A 133 -0.49 -8.44 -11.41
CA GLN A 133 -0.31 -8.85 -10.02
C GLN A 133 -1.57 -8.65 -9.15
N GLY A 134 -2.67 -8.16 -9.73
CA GLY A 134 -3.93 -7.92 -9.02
C GLY A 134 -4.01 -6.57 -8.29
N HIS A 135 -3.03 -5.68 -8.51
CA HIS A 135 -3.05 -4.34 -7.92
C HIS A 135 -3.79 -3.36 -8.83
N LYS A 136 -4.66 -2.54 -8.25
CA LYS A 136 -5.27 -1.42 -8.99
C LYS A 136 -4.22 -0.34 -9.23
N THR A 137 -3.99 0.02 -10.49
CA THR A 137 -3.06 1.09 -10.83
C THR A 137 -3.75 2.44 -10.87
N LEU A 138 -3.15 3.44 -10.22
CA LEU A 138 -3.65 4.82 -10.16
C LEU A 138 -3.27 5.66 -11.39
N LEU A 139 -2.44 5.11 -12.29
CA LEU A 139 -1.79 5.90 -13.35
C LEU A 139 -2.70 6.28 -14.52
N GLN A 140 -3.83 5.60 -14.74
CA GLN A 140 -4.69 5.86 -15.91
C GLN A 140 -5.82 6.84 -15.69
N HIS A 141 -6.33 6.97 -14.49
CA HIS A 141 -7.30 7.99 -14.06
C HIS A 141 -7.23 8.07 -12.55
N ASP A 142 -6.66 9.12 -12.03
CA ASP A 142 -6.90 9.46 -10.63
C ASP A 142 -8.26 10.18 -10.57
N PRO A 143 -9.37 9.48 -10.28
CA PRO A 143 -10.67 10.13 -10.11
C PRO A 143 -10.66 11.09 -8.94
N ASN A 144 -9.53 11.13 -8.24
CA ASN A 144 -9.28 11.86 -7.02
C ASN A 144 -8.27 12.99 -7.20
N ARG A 145 -7.80 13.29 -8.40
CA ARG A 145 -6.97 14.47 -8.64
C ARG A 145 -7.74 15.72 -8.23
N LEU A 146 -7.08 16.62 -7.50
CA LEU A 146 -7.69 17.93 -7.22
C LEU A 146 -8.08 18.59 -8.55
N PRO A 147 -9.25 19.23 -8.62
CA PRO A 147 -9.58 20.11 -9.73
C PRO A 147 -8.43 21.10 -9.96
N GLU A 148 -8.21 21.52 -11.21
CA GLU A 148 -7.16 22.49 -11.55
C GLU A 148 -7.25 23.77 -10.70
N VAL A 149 -8.47 24.13 -10.30
CA VAL A 149 -8.73 25.22 -9.39
C VAL A 149 -9.51 24.65 -8.19
N TYR A 150 -8.80 24.36 -7.11
CA TYR A 150 -9.39 24.00 -5.83
C TYR A 150 -8.97 24.99 -4.77
N ASP A 151 -9.96 25.65 -4.17
CA ASP A 151 -9.78 26.55 -3.04
C ASP A 151 -10.81 26.20 -1.96
N PRO A 152 -10.36 25.90 -0.72
CA PRO A 152 -11.26 25.56 0.39
C PRO A 152 -12.23 26.70 0.76
N ILE A 153 -11.97 27.94 0.34
CA ILE A 153 -12.87 29.08 0.57
C ILE A 153 -14.25 28.89 -0.09
N PHE A 154 -14.31 28.06 -1.15
CA PHE A 154 -15.58 27.75 -1.83
C PHE A 154 -16.36 26.60 -1.15
N ILE A 155 -15.81 26.01 -0.09
CA ILE A 155 -16.49 24.99 0.68
C ILE A 155 -17.26 25.68 1.81
N HIS A 156 -18.58 25.48 1.81
CA HIS A 156 -19.40 25.94 2.92
C HIS A 156 -19.27 24.94 4.07
N ALA A 157 -18.50 25.32 5.10
CA ALA A 157 -18.29 24.55 6.33
C ALA A 157 -18.68 25.38 7.55
N ASP A 158 -19.01 24.72 8.64
CA ASP A 158 -19.28 25.33 9.95
C ASP A 158 -17.98 25.68 10.72
N ALA A 159 -16.84 25.34 10.16
CA ALA A 159 -15.50 25.66 10.67
C ALA A 159 -14.67 26.39 9.61
N ASP A 160 -13.74 27.22 10.05
CA ASP A 160 -12.74 27.82 9.17
C ASP A 160 -11.66 26.80 8.79
N LEU A 161 -11.79 26.25 7.57
CA LEU A 161 -10.91 25.21 7.04
C LEU A 161 -9.45 25.67 6.93
N ALA A 162 -9.20 26.95 6.74
CA ALA A 162 -7.84 27.50 6.70
C ALA A 162 -7.21 27.47 8.11
N SER A 163 -7.94 27.88 9.12
CA SER A 163 -7.49 27.82 10.52
C SER A 163 -7.28 26.37 10.97
N VAL A 164 -8.12 25.42 10.56
CA VAL A 164 -7.94 23.99 10.83
C VAL A 164 -6.64 23.48 10.23
N SER A 165 -6.34 23.84 8.98
CA SER A 165 -5.09 23.44 8.33
C SER A 165 -3.86 24.03 9.01
N ALA A 166 -3.90 25.31 9.42
CA ALA A 166 -2.83 25.94 10.17
C ALA A 166 -2.59 25.29 11.55
N GLY A 167 -3.66 24.90 12.23
CA GLY A 167 -3.58 24.14 13.48
C GLY A 167 -2.91 22.78 13.32
N LEU A 168 -3.26 22.04 12.25
CA LEU A 168 -2.63 20.76 11.95
C LEU A 168 -1.17 20.89 11.54
N LEU A 169 -0.81 21.92 10.78
CA LEU A 169 0.57 22.25 10.46
C LEU A 169 1.43 22.46 11.71
N SER A 170 0.88 23.16 12.69
CA SER A 170 1.55 23.41 13.97
C SER A 170 1.64 22.17 14.85
N ALA A 171 0.54 21.44 15.01
CA ALA A 171 0.44 20.29 15.91
C ALA A 171 1.08 19.02 15.35
N ARG A 172 1.18 18.89 14.01
CA ARG A 172 1.62 17.69 13.29
C ARG A 172 0.83 16.43 13.66
N SER A 173 -0.34 16.60 14.26
CA SER A 173 -1.26 15.51 14.59
C SER A 173 -2.68 16.03 14.68
N GLY A 174 -3.66 15.19 14.35
CA GLY A 174 -5.07 15.54 14.47
C GLY A 174 -5.98 14.46 13.88
N ARG A 175 -7.22 14.44 14.32
CA ARG A 175 -8.26 13.55 13.82
C ARG A 175 -9.45 14.38 13.43
N LEU A 176 -9.74 14.45 12.12
CA LEU A 176 -10.85 15.20 11.57
C LEU A 176 -11.93 14.25 11.07
N CYS A 177 -13.17 14.56 11.38
CA CYS A 177 -14.34 13.92 10.77
C CYS A 177 -15.06 14.96 9.90
N LEU A 178 -15.06 14.70 8.58
CA LEU A 178 -15.75 15.53 7.60
C LEU A 178 -17.03 14.82 7.18
N TYR A 179 -18.18 15.43 7.44
CA TYR A 179 -19.47 14.86 7.06
C TYR A 179 -20.28 15.82 6.20
N GLY A 180 -21.22 15.31 5.43
CA GLY A 180 -22.08 16.11 4.55
C GLY A 180 -22.47 15.33 3.28
N PRO A 181 -23.34 15.89 2.44
CA PRO A 181 -23.81 15.25 1.21
C PRO A 181 -22.70 14.86 0.25
N PRO A 182 -22.91 13.90 -0.66
CA PRO A 182 -21.96 13.60 -1.73
C PRO A 182 -21.66 14.85 -2.58
N GLY A 183 -20.41 14.96 -3.07
CA GLY A 183 -20.01 16.07 -3.96
C GLY A 183 -19.69 17.39 -3.26
N THR A 184 -19.73 17.49 -1.93
CA THR A 184 -19.43 18.72 -1.17
C THR A 184 -17.94 19.00 -0.98
N GLY A 185 -17.03 18.22 -1.59
CA GLY A 185 -15.60 18.50 -1.57
C GLY A 185 -14.81 17.87 -0.41
N LYS A 186 -15.41 16.98 0.40
CA LYS A 186 -14.73 16.36 1.57
C LYS A 186 -13.40 15.69 1.22
N THR A 187 -13.40 14.83 0.21
CA THR A 187 -12.22 14.12 -0.25
C THR A 187 -11.20 15.06 -0.89
N ALA A 188 -11.68 16.09 -1.62
CA ALA A 188 -10.83 17.12 -2.20
C ALA A 188 -10.13 17.97 -1.12
N TYR A 189 -10.84 18.30 -0.03
CA TYR A 189 -10.22 18.97 1.12
C TYR A 189 -9.10 18.14 1.75
N GLY A 190 -9.31 16.84 1.94
CA GLY A 190 -8.27 15.95 2.47
C GLY A 190 -7.00 15.94 1.60
N ARG A 191 -7.15 15.99 0.26
CA ARG A 191 -6.03 16.09 -0.69
C ARG A 191 -5.31 17.41 -0.61
N TRP A 192 -6.08 18.51 -0.60
CA TRP A 192 -5.54 19.84 -0.45
C TRP A 192 -4.77 19.96 0.89
N LEU A 193 -5.33 19.40 1.96
CA LEU A 193 -4.69 19.39 3.27
C LEU A 193 -3.34 18.66 3.26
N ALA A 194 -3.26 17.50 2.61
CA ALA A 194 -2.00 16.77 2.47
C ALA A 194 -0.94 17.58 1.71
N GLN A 195 -1.35 18.33 0.68
CA GLN A 195 -0.46 19.27 -0.02
C GLN A 195 0.02 20.41 0.89
N GLN A 196 -0.88 20.98 1.71
CA GLN A 196 -0.50 22.04 2.66
C GLN A 196 0.47 21.52 3.74
N LEU A 197 0.28 20.26 4.16
CA LEU A 197 1.15 19.61 5.15
C LEU A 197 2.47 19.11 4.57
N ASP A 198 2.64 19.20 3.24
CA ASP A 198 3.79 18.63 2.50
C ASP A 198 4.06 17.18 2.88
N CYS A 199 2.99 16.37 2.90
CA CYS A 199 3.08 14.96 3.25
C CYS A 199 2.37 14.07 2.22
N PRO A 200 2.78 12.81 2.09
CA PRO A 200 2.06 11.83 1.29
C PRO A 200 0.60 11.68 1.75
N LEU A 201 -0.29 11.35 0.83
CA LEU A 201 -1.68 11.06 1.13
C LEU A 201 -1.98 9.59 0.88
N HIS A 202 -2.42 8.88 1.92
CA HIS A 202 -2.95 7.53 1.80
C HIS A 202 -4.48 7.60 1.81
N VAL A 203 -5.10 7.23 0.70
CA VAL A 203 -6.56 7.13 0.59
C VAL A 203 -6.97 5.68 0.69
N LYS A 204 -7.76 5.33 1.68
CA LYS A 204 -8.38 4.02 1.85
C LYS A 204 -9.89 4.19 1.88
N ARG A 205 -10.62 3.31 1.21
CA ARG A 205 -12.08 3.20 1.38
C ARG A 205 -12.37 2.25 2.53
N ALA A 206 -13.46 2.47 3.24
CA ALA A 206 -13.90 1.53 4.27
C ALA A 206 -14.00 0.10 3.71
N SER A 207 -14.49 -0.07 2.48
CA SER A 207 -14.55 -1.36 1.78
C SER A 207 -13.18 -2.04 1.58
N ASP A 208 -12.10 -1.28 1.46
CA ASP A 208 -10.75 -1.81 1.26
C ASP A 208 -10.15 -2.32 2.60
N LEU A 209 -10.68 -1.83 3.72
CA LEU A 209 -10.27 -2.23 5.07
C LEU A 209 -11.10 -3.39 5.62
N MET A 210 -12.30 -3.63 5.05
CA MET A 210 -13.21 -4.69 5.49
C MET A 210 -12.93 -5.99 4.75
N SER A 211 -12.84 -7.09 5.49
CA SER A 211 -12.74 -8.45 4.97
C SER A 211 -13.94 -9.27 5.44
N MET A 212 -14.32 -10.29 4.67
CA MET A 212 -15.33 -11.28 5.09
C MET A 212 -14.83 -12.20 6.22
N TRP A 213 -13.54 -12.15 6.54
CA TRP A 213 -12.93 -13.02 7.56
C TRP A 213 -12.78 -12.30 8.89
N VAL A 214 -13.23 -12.97 9.95
CA VAL A 214 -13.14 -12.44 11.33
C VAL A 214 -11.70 -12.20 11.74
N GLY A 215 -11.39 -11.00 12.26
CA GLY A 215 -10.06 -10.61 12.73
C GLY A 215 -9.11 -10.08 11.65
N GLU A 216 -9.52 -10.03 10.39
CA GLU A 216 -8.71 -9.38 9.34
C GLU A 216 -8.95 -7.87 9.27
N ASN A 217 -10.12 -7.41 9.65
CA ASN A 217 -10.47 -5.99 9.62
C ASN A 217 -9.54 -5.17 10.53
N GLU A 218 -9.35 -5.62 11.77
CA GLU A 218 -8.47 -4.95 12.73
C GLU A 218 -7.02 -4.94 12.25
N LYS A 219 -6.57 -6.02 11.60
CA LYS A 219 -5.23 -6.10 11.00
C LYS A 219 -5.07 -5.13 9.83
N ASN A 220 -6.07 -5.05 8.95
CA ASN A 220 -6.04 -4.17 7.79
C ASN A 220 -6.02 -2.70 8.23
N ILE A 221 -6.85 -2.34 9.22
CA ILE A 221 -6.87 -1.01 9.81
C ILE A 221 -5.53 -0.70 10.47
N ALA A 222 -5.03 -1.57 11.35
CA ALA A 222 -3.75 -1.38 12.02
C ALA A 222 -2.59 -1.25 11.01
N ASN A 223 -2.61 -2.00 9.92
CA ASN A 223 -1.62 -1.89 8.86
C ASN A 223 -1.70 -0.55 8.12
N ALA A 224 -2.91 -0.06 7.81
CA ALA A 224 -3.10 1.23 7.16
C ALA A 224 -2.55 2.38 8.03
N PHE A 225 -2.82 2.37 9.34
CA PHE A 225 -2.26 3.34 10.27
C PHE A 225 -0.74 3.25 10.39
N ARG A 226 -0.20 2.03 10.52
CA ARG A 226 1.26 1.81 10.59
C ARG A 226 1.97 2.29 9.34
N GLN A 227 1.41 2.00 8.16
CA GLN A 227 1.98 2.44 6.90
C GLN A 227 1.98 3.96 6.81
N ALA A 228 0.87 4.62 7.14
CA ALA A 228 0.77 6.07 7.16
C ALA A 228 1.78 6.70 8.15
N GLU A 229 1.96 6.11 9.32
CA GLU A 229 2.94 6.56 10.32
C GLU A 229 4.38 6.43 9.79
N MET A 230 4.74 5.28 9.22
CA MET A 230 6.09 5.04 8.66
C MET A 230 6.43 6.03 7.54
N GLU A 231 5.46 6.43 6.74
CA GLU A 231 5.65 7.36 5.63
C GLU A 231 5.44 8.83 6.03
N GLY A 232 5.01 9.10 7.26
CA GLY A 232 4.62 10.45 7.72
C GLY A 232 3.46 10.99 6.89
N ALA A 233 2.54 10.12 6.48
CA ALA A 233 1.45 10.43 5.56
C ALA A 233 0.19 10.88 6.30
N LEU A 234 -0.65 11.65 5.61
CA LEU A 234 -2.03 11.87 6.00
C LEU A 234 -2.86 10.65 5.54
N LEU A 235 -3.54 9.99 6.48
CA LEU A 235 -4.46 8.89 6.18
C LEU A 235 -5.88 9.43 6.04
N LEU A 236 -6.45 9.28 4.85
CA LEU A 236 -7.84 9.59 4.55
C LEU A 236 -8.62 8.29 4.41
N ILE A 237 -9.62 8.08 5.27
CA ILE A 237 -10.54 6.95 5.19
C ILE A 237 -11.88 7.47 4.68
N ASP A 238 -12.28 7.02 3.49
CA ASP A 238 -13.52 7.46 2.83
C ASP A 238 -14.65 6.42 3.03
N GLU A 239 -15.88 6.88 2.93
CA GLU A 239 -17.09 6.04 3.03
C GLU A 239 -17.20 5.29 4.38
N VAL A 240 -16.84 5.95 5.49
CA VAL A 240 -16.80 5.34 6.83
C VAL A 240 -18.20 5.04 7.43
N ASP A 241 -19.26 5.47 6.77
CA ASP A 241 -20.64 5.36 7.27
C ASP A 241 -21.03 3.90 7.59
N GLY A 242 -20.56 2.93 6.79
CA GLY A 242 -20.79 1.51 7.03
C GLY A 242 -19.89 0.91 8.10
N PHE A 243 -18.85 1.61 8.50
CA PHE A 243 -17.77 1.12 9.37
C PHE A 243 -17.91 1.64 10.80
N LEU A 244 -18.37 2.89 10.98
CA LEU A 244 -18.57 3.54 12.27
C LEU A 244 -20.06 3.59 12.67
N GLN A 245 -20.80 2.51 12.43
CA GLN A 245 -22.21 2.45 12.77
C GLN A 245 -22.44 2.31 14.27
N ASP A 246 -23.58 2.86 14.75
CA ASP A 246 -24.02 2.69 16.14
C ASP A 246 -24.39 1.21 16.38
N ARG A 247 -23.74 0.57 17.35
CA ARG A 247 -23.99 -0.82 17.75
C ARG A 247 -25.44 -1.10 18.14
N ARG A 248 -26.18 -0.09 18.57
CA ARG A 248 -27.60 -0.24 18.93
C ARG A 248 -28.50 -0.63 17.75
N GLY A 249 -28.00 -0.47 16.51
CA GLY A 249 -28.68 -0.88 15.29
C GLY A 249 -28.22 -2.21 14.69
N ALA A 250 -27.20 -2.83 15.24
CA ALA A 250 -26.61 -4.08 14.72
C ALA A 250 -27.62 -5.23 14.74
N LYS A 251 -27.92 -5.79 13.57
CA LYS A 251 -28.86 -6.92 13.41
C LYS A 251 -28.19 -8.30 13.50
N ALA A 252 -26.85 -8.34 13.45
CA ALA A 252 -26.08 -9.57 13.51
C ALA A 252 -24.83 -9.44 14.40
N ASN A 253 -24.41 -10.52 15.07
CA ASN A 253 -23.28 -10.53 16.00
C ASN A 253 -21.94 -10.12 15.35
N TRP A 254 -21.74 -10.35 14.07
CA TRP A 254 -20.53 -9.96 13.35
C TRP A 254 -20.46 -8.44 13.09
N GLU A 255 -21.60 -7.76 12.96
CA GLU A 255 -21.66 -6.29 12.86
C GLU A 255 -21.23 -5.63 14.17
N ALA A 256 -21.51 -6.24 15.30
CA ALA A 256 -21.14 -5.75 16.63
C ALA A 256 -19.65 -5.90 16.97
N SER A 257 -18.91 -6.75 16.24
CA SER A 257 -17.47 -6.96 16.46
C SER A 257 -16.57 -6.04 15.64
N LEU A 258 -17.15 -5.19 14.76
CA LEU A 258 -16.43 -4.28 13.90
C LEU A 258 -16.19 -2.89 14.50
N VAL A 259 -16.69 -2.62 15.71
CA VAL A 259 -16.63 -1.30 16.35
C VAL A 259 -15.99 -1.37 17.73
#